data_c064c10a50b7e1d5f334956810b35f89
#
_entry.id   c064c10a50b7e1d5f334956810b35f89
#
_cell.length_a   1.000
_cell.length_b   1.000
_cell.length_c   1.000
_cell.angle_alpha   90.00
_cell.angle_beta   90.00
_cell.angle_gamma   90.00
#
_symmetry.space_group_name_H-M   'P 1'
#
loop_
_entity.id
_entity.type
_entity.pdbx_description
1 polymer ?
#
loop_
_entity_poly.entity_id
_entity_poly.type
_entity_poly.pdbx_seq_one_letter_code
_entity_poly.pdbx_strand_id
1 'polypeptide(L)' 'MKYFVIATHWDDKRKAPVKYIAGEFDRYMNAVLFRDAYNSYYSSDAKIVEDFDLLNA' A
#
# COMPACT_ATOMS: atom_id res chain seq x y z
N MET A 1 -13.38 -8.76 6.33
CA MET A 1 -12.89 -7.69 5.42
C MET A 1 -11.41 -7.53 5.58
N LYS A 2 -10.70 -7.36 4.49
CA LYS A 2 -9.26 -7.18 4.53
C LYS A 2 -8.86 -5.77 4.15
N TYR A 3 -7.72 -5.35 4.69
CA TYR A 3 -7.14 -4.04 4.40
C TYR A 3 -5.76 -4.26 3.77
N PHE A 4 -5.52 -3.56 2.69
CA PHE A 4 -4.24 -3.66 1.97
C PHE A 4 -3.52 -2.33 2.04
N VAL A 5 -2.21 -2.39 2.23
CA VAL A 5 -1.37 -1.20 2.13
C VAL A 5 -0.75 -1.21 0.74
N ILE A 6 -1.11 -0.22 -0.06
CA ILE A 6 -0.67 -0.13 -1.46
C ILE A 6 0.42 0.93 -1.54
N ALA A 7 1.57 0.55 -2.06
CA ALA A 7 2.68 1.45 -2.26
C ALA A 7 2.99 1.59 -3.75
N THR A 8 3.67 2.68 -4.10
CA THR A 8 4.04 2.96 -5.48
C THR A 8 5.54 3.13 -5.55
N HIS A 9 6.17 2.56 -6.57
CA HIS A 9 7.59 2.79 -6.82
C HIS A 9 7.83 3.00 -8.31
N TRP A 10 8.94 3.63 -8.62
CA TRP A 10 9.34 3.87 -10.01
C TRP A 10 9.94 2.60 -10.60
N ASP A 11 9.48 2.21 -11.77
CA ASP A 11 10.02 1.05 -12.51
C ASP A 11 10.87 1.57 -13.67
N ASP A 12 12.18 1.37 -13.58
CA ASP A 12 13.10 1.85 -14.59
C ASP A 12 12.90 1.19 -15.95
N LYS A 13 12.45 -0.05 -15.96
CA LYS A 13 12.21 -0.77 -17.21
C LYS A 13 11.00 -0.21 -17.94
N ARG A 14 9.94 0.08 -17.22
CA ARG A 14 8.69 0.60 -17.78
C ARG A 14 8.69 2.11 -17.91
N LYS A 15 9.63 2.78 -17.22
CA LYS A 15 9.67 4.25 -17.15
C LYS A 15 8.37 4.82 -16.62
N ALA A 16 7.81 4.18 -15.60
CA ALA A 16 6.52 4.56 -15.04
C ALA A 16 6.41 4.13 -13.59
N PRO A 17 5.52 4.76 -12.79
CA PRO A 17 5.23 4.30 -11.45
C PRO A 17 4.41 3.02 -11.48
N VAL A 18 4.73 2.09 -10.58
CA VAL A 18 4.04 0.80 -10.46
C VAL A 18 3.53 0.64 -9.04
N LYS A 19 2.28 0.23 -8.89
CA LYS A 19 1.67 -0.02 -7.60
C LYS A 19 1.84 -1.48 -7.20
N TYR A 20 2.01 -1.73 -5.91
CA TYR A 20 2.10 -3.08 -5.40
C TYR A 20 1.54 -3.15 -3.98
N ILE A 21 1.17 -4.37 -3.55
CA ILE A 21 0.67 -4.61 -2.21
C ILE A 21 1.86 -4.78 -1.27
N ALA A 22 2.05 -3.82 -0.37
CA ALA A 22 3.13 -3.86 0.61
C ALA A 22 2.76 -4.67 1.85
N GLY A 23 1.47 -4.77 2.16
CA GLY A 23 1.00 -5.53 3.32
C GLY A 23 -0.49 -5.82 3.24
N GLU A 24 -0.92 -6.85 3.99
CA GLU A 24 -2.31 -7.27 4.05
C GLU A 24 -2.67 -7.50 5.50
N PHE A 25 -3.82 -6.99 5.94
CA PHE A 25 -4.22 -7.01 7.34
C PHE A 25 -5.71 -7.23 7.48
N ASP A 26 -6.10 -7.95 8.55
CA ASP A 26 -7.50 -8.16 8.88
C ASP A 26 -8.09 -7.03 9.71
N ARG A 27 -7.25 -6.23 10.35
CA ARG A 27 -7.68 -5.15 11.23
C ARG A 27 -7.14 -3.82 10.71
N TYR A 28 -8.00 -2.81 10.71
CA TYR A 28 -7.66 -1.49 10.20
C TYR A 28 -6.46 -0.88 10.95
N MET A 29 -6.47 -0.98 12.29
CA MET A 29 -5.39 -0.38 13.07
C MET A 29 -4.03 -0.99 12.75
N ASN A 30 -3.99 -2.29 12.48
CA ASN A 30 -2.73 -2.92 12.10
C ASN A 30 -2.23 -2.39 10.75
N ALA A 31 -3.15 -2.15 9.82
CA ALA A 31 -2.81 -1.53 8.53
C ALA A 31 -2.27 -0.12 8.72
N VAL A 32 -2.90 0.65 9.62
CA VAL A 32 -2.45 2.03 9.91
C VAL A 32 -1.03 2.03 10.47
N LEU A 33 -0.76 1.17 11.45
CA LEU A 33 0.56 1.09 12.06
C LEU A 33 1.62 0.71 11.02
N PHE A 34 1.31 -0.27 10.18
CA PHE A 34 2.22 -0.69 9.12
C PHE A 34 2.45 0.43 8.11
N ARG A 35 1.37 1.06 7.65
CA ARG A 35 1.47 2.15 6.68
C ARG A 35 2.34 3.28 7.20
N ASP A 36 2.12 3.69 8.44
CA ASP A 36 2.87 4.81 9.01
C ASP A 36 4.35 4.47 9.14
N ALA A 37 4.66 3.26 9.59
CA ALA A 37 6.06 2.80 9.69
C ALA A 37 6.70 2.68 8.31
N TYR A 38 5.96 2.12 7.35
CA TYR A 38 6.43 1.97 5.97
C TYR A 38 6.77 3.32 5.34
N ASN A 39 5.84 4.27 5.47
CA ASN A 39 6.03 5.60 4.88
C ASN A 39 7.19 6.34 5.52
N SER A 40 7.36 6.17 6.82
CA SER A 40 8.49 6.78 7.54
C SER A 40 9.82 6.18 7.11
N TYR A 41 9.86 4.84 7.03
CA TYR A 41 11.11 4.14 6.72
C TYR A 41 11.57 4.37 5.28
N TYR A 42 10.62 4.32 4.34
CA TYR A 42 10.96 4.42 2.91
C TYR A 42 10.70 5.81 2.31
N SER A 43 10.25 6.77 3.12
CA SER A 43 9.81 8.08 2.63
C SER A 43 8.78 7.93 1.51
N SER A 44 7.84 7.00 1.73
CA SER A 44 6.83 6.62 0.76
C SER A 44 5.48 7.27 1.06
N ASP A 45 4.53 7.13 0.14
CA ASP A 45 3.16 7.62 0.29
C ASP A 45 2.18 6.46 0.11
N ALA A 46 2.40 5.37 0.84
CA ALA A 46 1.52 4.22 0.78
C ALA A 46 0.16 4.55 1.38
N LYS A 47 -0.87 3.90 0.85
CA LYS A 47 -2.26 4.13 1.24
C LYS A 47 -2.95 2.83 1.59
N ILE A 48 -3.98 2.93 2.46
CA ILE A 48 -4.78 1.79 2.85
C ILE A 48 -6.00 1.71 1.94
N VAL A 49 -6.25 0.52 1.39
CA VAL A 49 -7.47 0.26 0.62
C VAL A 49 -8.14 -1.00 1.16
N GLU A 50 -9.47 -1.06 1.05
CA GLU A 50 -10.24 -2.24 1.42
C GLU A 50 -10.35 -3.18 0.22
N ASP A 51 -10.81 -4.43 0.47
CA ASP A 51 -11.00 -5.42 -0.59
C ASP A 51 -11.78 -4.86 -1.77
N PHE A 52 -12.87 -4.17 -1.47
CA PHE A 52 -13.75 -3.62 -2.50
C PHE A 52 -13.01 -2.61 -3.37
N ASP A 53 -12.26 -1.73 -2.74
CA ASP A 53 -11.53 -0.69 -3.46
C ASP A 53 -10.41 -1.27 -4.32
N LEU A 54 -9.81 -2.37 -3.85
CA LEU A 54 -8.74 -3.02 -4.59
C LEU A 54 -9.25 -3.57 -5.93
N LEU A 55 -10.48 -4.10 -5.95
CA LEU A 55 -11.08 -4.64 -7.16
C LEU A 55 -11.37 -3.55 -8.20
N ASN A 56 -11.50 -2.31 -7.75
CA ASN A 56 -11.82 -1.18 -8.62
C ASN A 56 -10.62 -0.26 -8.89
N ALA A 57 -9.46 -0.62 -8.36
CA ALA A 57 -8.26 0.21 -8.47
C ALA A 57 -7.49 0.03 -9.82
#